data_e5ed5354c5a2497a9e923a9ffaa0a8af
#
_entry.id   e5ed5354c5a2497a9e923a9ffaa0a8af
#
_cell.length_a   1.000
_cell.length_b   1.000
_cell.length_c   1.000
_cell.angle_alpha   90.00
_cell.angle_beta   90.00
_cell.angle_gamma   90.00
#
_symmetry.space_group_name_H-M   'P 1'
#
loop_
_entity.id
_entity.type
_entity.pdbx_description
1 polymer ?
#
loop_
_entity_poly.entity_id
_entity_poly.type
_entity_poly.pdbx_seq_one_letter_code
_entity_poly.pdbx_strand_id
1 'polypeptide(L)'
;PEILNRVIDGKTVGQLLSEQLANGQDNYNNAYSALYDPEILLSLLHVLILFSVFGALMNVIPYFWYDFNERKQESVIRVLKIRAMFEDFGNKALSDKNLIETVEIIKKSREMSKMTPKELDKNSYKSVADKELKKEAKKAFFADKKFNDEIEIAKFVCEELDKFSSPLYTGQIAQWKTVYGKGLQGLL
;
A
#
# COMPACT_ATOMS: atom_id res chain seq x y z
N PRO A 1 4.08 -5.85 36.81
CA PRO A 1 4.08 -6.59 38.07
C PRO A 1 5.41 -6.51 38.81
N GLU A 2 6.57 -6.58 38.12
CA GLU A 2 7.91 -6.55 38.74
C GLU A 2 8.23 -5.21 39.41
N ILE A 3 7.81 -4.10 38.86
CA ILE A 3 8.05 -2.77 39.43
C ILE A 3 7.35 -2.59 40.78
N LEU A 4 6.13 -3.09 40.90
CA LEU A 4 5.37 -3.02 42.17
C LEU A 4 5.91 -3.92 43.26
N ASN A 5 6.67 -4.98 42.92
CA ASN A 5 7.30 -5.92 43.84
C ASN A 5 8.72 -5.52 44.25
N ARG A 6 9.24 -4.42 43.67
CA ARG A 6 10.58 -3.93 44.03
C ARG A 6 10.58 -3.40 45.45
N VAL A 7 11.63 -3.73 46.19
CA VAL A 7 11.75 -3.37 47.62
C VAL A 7 12.62 -2.11 47.75
N ILE A 8 12.07 -1.07 48.36
CA ILE A 8 12.76 0.17 48.73
C ILE A 8 12.58 0.34 50.23
N ASP A 9 13.67 0.48 50.96
CA ASP A 9 13.68 0.60 52.42
C ASP A 9 12.87 -0.49 53.18
N GLY A 10 12.93 -1.70 52.67
CA GLY A 10 12.26 -2.86 53.30
C GLY A 10 10.77 -3.01 52.99
N LYS A 11 10.19 -2.12 52.17
CA LYS A 11 8.79 -2.20 51.70
C LYS A 11 8.73 -2.30 50.20
N THR A 12 7.74 -3.01 49.67
CA THR A 12 7.52 -3.03 48.23
C THR A 12 6.95 -1.68 47.73
N VAL A 13 7.24 -1.29 46.50
CA VAL A 13 6.69 -0.06 45.87
C VAL A 13 5.17 -0.06 45.96
N GLY A 14 4.53 -1.21 45.79
CA GLY A 14 3.08 -1.35 45.92
C GLY A 14 2.58 -1.05 47.34
N GLN A 15 3.32 -1.49 48.37
CA GLN A 15 2.99 -1.17 49.79
C GLN A 15 3.18 0.31 50.08
N LEU A 16 4.28 0.92 49.66
CA LEU A 16 4.55 2.34 49.84
C LEU A 16 3.46 3.21 49.17
N LEU A 17 3.06 2.81 47.97
CA LEU A 17 2.00 3.51 47.25
C LEU A 17 0.64 3.41 47.96
N SER A 18 0.29 2.20 48.45
CA SER A 18 -0.97 1.96 49.19
C SER A 18 -1.01 2.68 50.52
N GLU A 19 0.12 2.72 51.26
CA GLU A 19 0.23 3.47 52.52
C GLU A 19 0.11 4.97 52.30
N GLN A 20 0.73 5.49 51.25
CA GLN A 20 0.63 6.93 50.91
C GLN A 20 -0.79 7.33 50.48
N LEU A 21 -1.48 6.49 49.73
CA LEU A 21 -2.86 6.69 49.36
C LEU A 21 -3.83 6.57 50.56
N ALA A 22 -3.58 5.64 51.48
CA ALA A 22 -4.43 5.42 52.66
C ALA A 22 -4.30 6.52 53.70
N ASN A 23 -3.14 7.20 53.80
CA ASN A 23 -2.89 8.27 54.74
C ASN A 23 -3.54 9.61 54.34
N GLY A 24 -4.32 9.68 53.24
CA GLY A 24 -5.12 10.83 52.85
C GLY A 24 -4.31 12.10 52.61
N GLN A 25 -3.05 11.96 52.22
CA GLN A 25 -2.23 13.11 51.86
C GLN A 25 -2.66 13.65 50.54
N ASP A 26 -3.39 14.78 50.58
CA ASP A 26 -3.86 15.52 49.39
C ASP A 26 -2.73 16.09 48.52
N ASN A 27 -1.48 15.79 48.83
CA ASN A 27 -0.32 16.21 48.06
C ASN A 27 0.05 15.13 47.04
N TYR A 28 -0.41 15.30 45.82
CA TYR A 28 -0.10 14.43 44.64
C TYR A 28 1.41 14.13 44.53
N ASN A 29 2.27 15.07 44.89
CA ASN A 29 3.72 14.91 44.89
C ASN A 29 4.21 13.85 45.92
N ASN A 30 3.52 13.68 47.05
CA ASN A 30 3.91 12.71 48.06
C ASN A 30 3.32 11.30 47.83
N ALA A 31 2.10 11.24 47.26
CA ALA A 31 1.45 9.97 46.94
C ALA A 31 2.24 9.14 45.93
N TYR A 32 2.92 9.80 45.02
CA TYR A 32 3.69 9.15 43.93
C TYR A 32 5.20 9.29 44.11
N SER A 33 5.69 9.76 45.28
CA SER A 33 7.13 9.97 45.52
C SER A 33 7.98 8.74 45.30
N ALA A 34 7.44 7.55 45.63
CA ALA A 34 8.09 6.27 45.37
C ALA A 34 8.32 5.98 43.88
N LEU A 35 7.54 6.58 42.97
CA LEU A 35 7.71 6.45 41.54
C LEU A 35 8.83 7.33 40.98
N TYR A 36 9.27 8.34 41.77
CA TYR A 36 10.39 9.21 41.39
C TYR A 36 11.75 8.66 41.80
N ASP A 37 11.80 7.45 42.41
CA ASP A 37 13.05 6.76 42.59
C ASP A 37 13.80 6.60 41.27
N PRO A 38 15.09 7.01 41.18
CA PRO A 38 15.84 6.98 39.93
C PRO A 38 15.88 5.59 39.26
N GLU A 39 15.90 4.51 40.03
CA GLU A 39 15.92 3.16 39.49
C GLU A 39 14.56 2.76 38.93
N ILE A 40 13.46 3.21 39.55
CA ILE A 40 12.10 2.97 39.06
C ILE A 40 11.86 3.78 37.77
N LEU A 41 12.26 5.05 37.76
CA LEU A 41 12.19 5.89 36.58
C LEU A 41 12.99 5.31 35.40
N LEU A 42 14.21 4.82 35.68
CA LEU A 42 15.02 4.17 34.66
C LEU A 42 14.34 2.90 34.09
N SER A 43 13.74 2.12 34.98
CA SER A 43 12.99 0.91 34.57
C SER A 43 11.77 1.24 33.73
N LEU A 44 11.02 2.27 34.11
CA LEU A 44 9.88 2.77 33.33
C LEU A 44 10.32 3.29 31.96
N LEU A 45 11.43 4.02 31.90
CA LEU A 45 12.00 4.55 30.67
C LEU A 45 12.40 3.38 29.74
N HIS A 46 13.04 2.34 30.25
CA HIS A 46 13.40 1.16 29.46
C HIS A 46 12.15 0.45 28.88
N VAL A 47 11.10 0.31 29.70
CA VAL A 47 9.83 -0.28 29.23
C VAL A 47 9.23 0.57 28.12
N LEU A 48 9.19 1.89 28.28
CA LEU A 48 8.66 2.84 27.29
C LEU A 48 9.44 2.76 25.97
N ILE A 49 10.78 2.74 26.04
CA ILE A 49 11.65 2.60 24.87
C ILE A 49 11.40 1.25 24.18
N LEU A 50 11.34 0.16 24.93
CA LEU A 50 11.08 -1.18 24.38
C LEU A 50 9.73 -1.25 23.67
N PHE A 51 8.66 -0.69 24.25
CA PHE A 51 7.35 -0.64 23.59
C PHE A 51 7.37 0.22 22.33
N SER A 52 8.09 1.34 22.35
CA SER A 52 8.23 2.22 21.19
C SER A 52 8.99 1.53 20.04
N VAL A 53 10.09 0.84 20.36
CA VAL A 53 10.87 0.07 19.39
C VAL A 53 10.04 -1.10 18.83
N PHE A 54 9.34 -1.82 19.68
CA PHE A 54 8.47 -2.90 19.27
C PHE A 54 7.33 -2.40 18.36
N GLY A 55 6.69 -1.28 18.72
CA GLY A 55 5.66 -0.66 17.91
C GLY A 55 6.20 -0.22 16.53
N ALA A 56 7.40 0.35 16.49
CA ALA A 56 8.06 0.73 15.24
C ALA A 56 8.35 -0.51 14.37
N LEU A 57 8.87 -1.59 14.95
CA LEU A 57 9.10 -2.85 14.25
C LEU A 57 7.81 -3.47 13.72
N MET A 58 6.74 -3.47 14.51
CA MET A 58 5.42 -3.97 14.09
C MET A 58 4.85 -3.19 12.91
N ASN A 59 5.13 -1.89 12.83
CA ASN A 59 4.72 -1.08 11.67
C ASN A 59 5.50 -1.41 10.40
N VAL A 60 6.72 -1.94 10.50
CA VAL A 60 7.55 -2.29 9.33
C VAL A 60 7.17 -3.68 8.78
N ILE A 61 6.71 -4.61 9.63
CA ILE A 61 6.35 -5.98 9.24
C ILE A 61 5.35 -6.03 8.06
N PRO A 62 4.24 -5.26 8.04
CA PRO A 62 3.31 -5.26 6.91
C PRO A 62 3.96 -4.90 5.58
N TYR A 63 5.01 -4.06 5.57
CA TYR A 63 5.69 -3.67 4.33
C TYR A 63 6.43 -4.83 3.67
N PHE A 64 6.90 -5.84 4.44
CA PHE A 64 7.54 -7.03 3.88
C PHE A 64 6.52 -7.98 3.21
N TRP A 65 5.27 -7.97 3.67
CA TRP A 65 4.18 -8.75 3.06
C TRP A 65 3.36 -7.97 2.05
N TYR A 66 3.56 -6.65 2.00
CA TYR A 66 2.84 -5.78 1.10
C TYR A 66 3.46 -5.85 -0.30
N ASP A 67 3.05 -6.84 -1.08
CA ASP A 67 3.46 -7.03 -2.49
C ASP A 67 2.77 -6.02 -3.43
N PHE A 68 2.60 -4.77 -2.96
CA PHE A 68 1.98 -3.69 -3.72
C PHE A 68 3.07 -2.84 -4.37
N ASN A 69 3.64 -3.38 -5.44
CA ASN A 69 4.65 -2.68 -6.22
C ASN A 69 4.00 -1.64 -7.15
N GLU A 70 4.83 -0.78 -7.74
CA GLU A 70 4.39 0.28 -8.65
C GLU A 70 3.52 -0.24 -9.80
N ARG A 71 3.81 -1.44 -10.32
CA ARG A 71 3.03 -2.09 -11.38
C ARG A 71 1.61 -2.44 -10.94
N LYS A 72 1.46 -3.04 -9.76
CA LYS A 72 0.14 -3.36 -9.20
C LYS A 72 -0.65 -2.09 -8.91
N GLN A 73 0.01 -1.06 -8.40
CA GLN A 73 -0.63 0.24 -8.17
C GLN A 73 -1.16 0.84 -9.47
N GLU A 74 -0.35 0.90 -10.51
CA GLU A 74 -0.77 1.43 -11.81
C GLU A 74 -1.92 0.62 -12.43
N SER A 75 -1.86 -0.71 -12.34
CA SER A 75 -2.93 -1.58 -12.84
C SER A 75 -4.26 -1.35 -12.10
N VAL A 76 -4.21 -1.22 -10.77
CA VAL A 76 -5.40 -0.92 -9.96
C VAL A 76 -5.96 0.47 -10.29
N ILE A 77 -5.11 1.49 -10.46
CA ILE A 77 -5.55 2.83 -10.86
C ILE A 77 -6.29 2.79 -12.19
N ARG A 78 -5.78 2.06 -13.18
CA ARG A 78 -6.45 1.91 -14.48
C ARG A 78 -7.82 1.22 -14.36
N VAL A 79 -7.90 0.17 -13.55
CA VAL A 79 -9.19 -0.51 -13.27
C VAL A 79 -10.16 0.42 -12.56
N LEU A 80 -9.71 1.18 -11.56
CA LEU A 80 -10.56 2.14 -10.85
C LEU A 80 -11.07 3.25 -11.76
N LYS A 81 -10.25 3.77 -12.69
CA LYS A 81 -10.71 4.73 -13.72
C LYS A 81 -11.82 4.15 -14.58
N ILE A 82 -11.67 2.90 -14.99
CA ILE A 82 -12.69 2.20 -15.78
C ILE A 82 -13.98 2.02 -14.97
N ARG A 83 -13.89 1.62 -13.70
CA ARG A 83 -15.05 1.49 -12.80
C ARG A 83 -15.75 2.82 -12.57
N ALA A 84 -14.98 3.87 -12.27
CA ALA A 84 -15.53 5.22 -12.09
C ALA A 84 -16.30 5.68 -13.33
N MET A 85 -15.80 5.39 -14.53
CA MET A 85 -16.50 5.70 -15.77
C MET A 85 -17.86 4.98 -15.85
N PHE A 86 -17.93 3.70 -15.44
CA PHE A 86 -19.21 2.97 -15.41
C PHE A 86 -20.19 3.57 -14.38
N GLU A 87 -19.70 3.99 -13.23
CA GLU A 87 -20.50 4.65 -12.19
C GLU A 87 -21.02 6.02 -12.68
N ASP A 88 -20.14 6.83 -13.26
CA ASP A 88 -20.49 8.14 -13.83
C ASP A 88 -21.55 8.00 -14.94
N PHE A 89 -21.44 6.96 -15.76
CA PHE A 89 -22.44 6.64 -16.76
C PHE A 89 -23.80 6.32 -16.13
N GLY A 90 -23.81 5.45 -15.12
CA GLY A 90 -25.01 5.09 -14.36
C GLY A 90 -25.69 6.31 -13.73
N ASN A 91 -24.89 7.27 -13.25
CA ASN A 91 -25.33 8.51 -12.63
C ASN A 91 -25.64 9.64 -13.64
N LYS A 92 -25.49 9.39 -14.94
CA LYS A 92 -25.62 10.39 -16.00
C LYS A 92 -24.66 11.59 -15.86
N ALA A 93 -23.53 11.36 -15.22
CA ALA A 93 -22.49 12.36 -14.94
C ALA A 93 -21.23 12.20 -15.81
N LEU A 94 -21.25 11.28 -16.79
CA LEU A 94 -20.10 10.97 -17.63
C LEU A 94 -19.76 12.14 -18.54
N SER A 95 -18.49 12.61 -18.48
CA SER A 95 -17.96 13.61 -19.40
C SER A 95 -17.29 12.95 -20.60
N ASP A 96 -17.33 13.61 -21.76
CA ASP A 96 -16.68 13.13 -23.00
C ASP A 96 -15.18 12.91 -22.81
N LYS A 97 -14.52 13.74 -22.00
CA LYS A 97 -13.09 13.60 -21.68
C LYS A 97 -12.81 12.30 -20.94
N ASN A 98 -13.57 12.00 -19.90
CA ASN A 98 -13.40 10.77 -19.13
C ASN A 98 -13.70 9.53 -19.97
N LEU A 99 -14.68 9.62 -20.84
CA LEU A 99 -15.01 8.55 -21.79
C LEU A 99 -13.83 8.26 -22.72
N ILE A 100 -13.30 9.29 -23.39
CA ILE A 100 -12.19 9.14 -24.34
C ILE A 100 -10.97 8.54 -23.64
N GLU A 101 -10.56 9.11 -22.49
CA GLU A 101 -9.40 8.63 -21.72
C GLU A 101 -9.57 7.15 -21.34
N THR A 102 -10.75 6.77 -20.90
CA THR A 102 -11.00 5.39 -20.46
C THR A 102 -11.06 4.41 -21.63
N VAL A 103 -11.65 4.79 -22.74
CA VAL A 103 -11.66 3.99 -23.96
C VAL A 103 -10.23 3.77 -24.47
N GLU A 104 -9.38 4.80 -24.43
CA GLU A 104 -7.97 4.65 -24.78
C GLU A 104 -7.22 3.68 -23.86
N ILE A 105 -7.47 3.75 -22.55
CA ILE A 105 -6.91 2.80 -21.58
C ILE A 105 -7.32 1.37 -21.91
N ILE A 106 -8.59 1.12 -22.18
CA ILE A 106 -9.12 -0.21 -22.51
C ILE A 106 -8.49 -0.71 -23.82
N LYS A 107 -8.50 0.12 -24.87
CA LYS A 107 -7.96 -0.22 -26.18
C LYS A 107 -6.47 -0.57 -26.08
N LYS A 108 -5.68 0.29 -25.44
CA LYS A 108 -4.26 0.08 -25.23
C LYS A 108 -4.00 -1.22 -24.42
N SER A 109 -4.81 -1.48 -23.38
CA SER A 109 -4.68 -2.69 -22.58
C SER A 109 -4.99 -3.94 -23.41
N ARG A 110 -6.02 -3.94 -24.25
CA ARG A 110 -6.35 -5.06 -25.15
C ARG A 110 -5.25 -5.32 -26.19
N GLU A 111 -4.59 -4.29 -26.69
CA GLU A 111 -3.46 -4.42 -27.63
C GLU A 111 -2.20 -4.95 -26.90
N MET A 112 -1.83 -4.34 -25.79
CA MET A 112 -0.63 -4.70 -25.05
C MET A 112 -0.71 -6.10 -24.45
N SER A 113 -1.88 -6.54 -23.99
CA SER A 113 -2.06 -7.88 -23.40
C SER A 113 -1.75 -9.03 -24.37
N LYS A 114 -1.85 -8.79 -25.69
CA LYS A 114 -1.55 -9.75 -26.75
C LYS A 114 -0.07 -9.81 -27.12
N MET A 115 0.72 -8.84 -26.63
CA MET A 115 2.15 -8.78 -26.96
C MET A 115 2.96 -9.78 -26.14
N THR A 116 4.04 -10.26 -26.74
CA THR A 116 4.98 -11.18 -26.06
C THR A 116 6.00 -10.37 -25.28
N PRO A 117 6.27 -10.71 -24.01
CA PRO A 117 7.32 -10.08 -23.23
C PRO A 117 8.69 -10.29 -23.88
N LYS A 118 9.53 -9.29 -23.82
CA LYS A 118 10.93 -9.37 -24.27
C LYS A 118 11.78 -10.09 -23.24
N GLU A 119 12.75 -10.86 -23.70
CA GLU A 119 13.75 -11.45 -22.82
C GLU A 119 14.63 -10.38 -22.18
N LEU A 120 14.76 -10.43 -20.85
CA LEU A 120 15.56 -9.51 -20.07
C LEU A 120 16.82 -10.20 -19.55
N ASP A 121 17.95 -9.97 -20.22
CA ASP A 121 19.25 -10.39 -19.69
C ASP A 121 19.87 -9.27 -18.83
N LYS A 122 19.93 -9.49 -17.51
CA LYS A 122 20.55 -8.55 -16.56
C LYS A 122 22.07 -8.41 -16.77
N ASN A 123 22.70 -9.34 -17.46
CA ASN A 123 24.13 -9.30 -17.72
C ASN A 123 24.46 -8.50 -18.98
N SER A 124 23.50 -8.24 -19.85
CA SER A 124 23.68 -7.56 -21.14
C SER A 124 24.38 -6.19 -21.01
N TYR A 125 24.08 -5.43 -19.96
CA TYR A 125 24.74 -4.13 -19.73
C TYR A 125 25.87 -4.18 -18.69
N LYS A 126 25.97 -5.26 -17.88
CA LYS A 126 27.04 -5.39 -16.87
C LYS A 126 28.37 -5.82 -17.49
N SER A 127 28.32 -6.63 -18.52
CA SER A 127 29.50 -7.15 -19.25
C SER A 127 30.15 -6.12 -20.17
N VAL A 128 29.50 -4.99 -20.44
CA VAL A 128 30.02 -3.93 -21.31
C VAL A 128 31.11 -3.13 -20.58
N ALA A 129 32.33 -3.13 -21.12
CA ALA A 129 33.48 -2.42 -20.55
C ALA A 129 33.44 -0.91 -20.82
N ASP A 130 32.97 -0.52 -22.00
CA ASP A 130 32.85 0.89 -22.39
C ASP A 130 31.72 1.59 -21.62
N LYS A 131 32.04 2.78 -21.09
CA LYS A 131 31.15 3.55 -20.23
C LYS A 131 29.92 4.10 -20.96
N GLU A 132 30.08 4.54 -22.20
CA GLU A 132 28.99 5.09 -23.01
C GLU A 132 28.09 3.98 -23.54
N LEU A 133 28.65 2.94 -24.11
CA LEU A 133 27.90 1.75 -24.54
C LEU A 133 27.16 1.09 -23.38
N LYS A 134 27.75 1.04 -22.20
CA LYS A 134 27.11 0.55 -20.98
C LYS A 134 25.88 1.39 -20.59
N LYS A 135 25.95 2.72 -20.74
CA LYS A 135 24.83 3.62 -20.45
C LYS A 135 23.68 3.39 -21.42
N GLU A 136 23.98 3.21 -22.70
CA GLU A 136 22.99 2.91 -23.73
C GLU A 136 22.34 1.53 -23.52
N ALA A 137 23.15 0.50 -23.29
CA ALA A 137 22.66 -0.84 -23.01
C ALA A 137 21.79 -0.88 -21.75
N LYS A 138 22.16 -0.12 -20.71
CA LYS A 138 21.33 0.05 -19.50
C LYS A 138 20.01 0.73 -19.81
N LYS A 139 20.00 1.78 -20.64
CA LYS A 139 18.78 2.48 -21.06
C LYS A 139 17.86 1.55 -21.86
N ALA A 140 18.40 0.77 -22.77
CA ALA A 140 17.66 -0.22 -23.54
C ALA A 140 17.03 -1.30 -22.62
N PHE A 141 17.81 -1.84 -21.69
CA PHE A 141 17.31 -2.82 -20.72
C PHE A 141 16.14 -2.29 -19.90
N PHE A 142 16.22 -1.04 -19.39
CA PHE A 142 15.13 -0.46 -18.62
C PHE A 142 13.89 -0.14 -19.50
N ALA A 143 14.09 0.20 -20.78
CA ALA A 143 13.00 0.37 -21.71
C ALA A 143 12.26 -0.95 -21.96
N ASP A 144 12.99 -2.04 -22.17
CA ASP A 144 12.43 -3.37 -22.36
C ASP A 144 11.75 -3.90 -21.09
N LYS A 145 12.33 -3.61 -19.91
CA LYS A 145 11.70 -3.91 -18.62
C LYS A 145 10.37 -3.16 -18.49
N LYS A 146 10.36 -1.85 -18.78
CA LYS A 146 9.13 -1.05 -18.73
C LYS A 146 8.07 -1.56 -19.71
N PHE A 147 8.47 -2.01 -20.88
CA PHE A 147 7.58 -2.62 -21.86
C PHE A 147 6.95 -3.92 -21.30
N ASN A 148 7.74 -4.78 -20.67
CA ASN A 148 7.21 -5.99 -20.04
C ASN A 148 6.28 -5.67 -18.86
N ASP A 149 6.59 -4.65 -18.07
CA ASP A 149 5.74 -4.17 -16.98
C ASP A 149 4.38 -3.69 -17.51
N GLU A 150 4.36 -2.98 -18.66
CA GLU A 150 3.11 -2.56 -19.33
C GLU A 150 2.28 -3.75 -19.83
N ILE A 151 2.92 -4.82 -20.30
CA ILE A 151 2.21 -6.05 -20.69
C ILE A 151 1.54 -6.70 -19.47
N GLU A 152 2.22 -6.79 -18.34
CA GLU A 152 1.65 -7.35 -17.11
C GLU A 152 0.47 -6.52 -16.59
N ILE A 153 0.63 -5.19 -16.59
CA ILE A 153 -0.44 -4.26 -16.24
C ILE A 153 -1.65 -4.46 -17.16
N ALA A 154 -1.40 -4.54 -18.47
CA ALA A 154 -2.45 -4.72 -19.46
C ALA A 154 -3.22 -6.05 -19.29
N LYS A 155 -2.52 -7.14 -19.00
CA LYS A 155 -3.14 -8.44 -18.71
C LYS A 155 -4.05 -8.36 -17.50
N PHE A 156 -3.59 -7.75 -16.40
CA PHE A 156 -4.40 -7.57 -15.19
C PHE A 156 -5.65 -6.73 -15.48
N VAL A 157 -5.52 -5.64 -16.22
CA VAL A 157 -6.67 -4.80 -16.61
C VAL A 157 -7.67 -5.59 -17.45
N CYS A 158 -7.20 -6.40 -18.40
CA CYS A 158 -8.09 -7.25 -19.21
C CYS A 158 -8.80 -8.32 -18.39
N GLU A 159 -8.12 -8.96 -17.45
CA GLU A 159 -8.72 -9.94 -16.53
C GLU A 159 -9.82 -9.31 -15.68
N GLU A 160 -9.60 -8.09 -15.19
CA GLU A 160 -10.61 -7.35 -14.43
C GLU A 160 -11.80 -6.93 -15.32
N LEU A 161 -11.53 -6.50 -16.58
CA LEU A 161 -12.58 -6.19 -17.54
C LEU A 161 -13.47 -7.40 -17.86
N ASP A 162 -12.89 -8.58 -17.96
CA ASP A 162 -13.64 -9.80 -18.21
C ASP A 162 -14.58 -10.17 -17.03
N LYS A 163 -14.21 -9.75 -15.80
CA LYS A 163 -15.10 -9.86 -14.62
C LYS A 163 -16.27 -8.89 -14.68
N PHE A 164 -16.16 -7.75 -15.38
CA PHE A 164 -17.27 -6.83 -15.60
C PHE A 164 -18.34 -7.37 -16.54
N SER A 165 -18.10 -8.47 -17.21
CA SER A 165 -19.13 -9.20 -17.96
C SER A 165 -20.13 -9.93 -17.04
N SER A 166 -19.97 -9.84 -15.72
CA SER A 166 -20.91 -10.39 -14.75
C SER A 166 -22.30 -9.73 -14.87
N PRO A 167 -23.39 -10.42 -14.47
CA PRO A 167 -24.76 -9.92 -14.61
C PRO A 167 -25.02 -8.53 -14.00
N LEU A 168 -24.23 -8.14 -12.98
CA LEU A 168 -24.32 -6.83 -12.33
C LEU A 168 -24.00 -5.67 -13.30
N TYR A 169 -23.13 -5.87 -14.28
CA TYR A 169 -22.70 -4.85 -15.22
C TYR A 169 -23.27 -5.02 -16.63
N THR A 170 -23.90 -6.15 -16.92
CA THR A 170 -24.42 -6.46 -18.27
C THR A 170 -25.46 -5.45 -18.73
N GLY A 171 -26.33 -4.99 -17.81
CA GLY A 171 -27.33 -3.96 -18.12
C GLY A 171 -26.72 -2.61 -18.45
N GLN A 172 -25.68 -2.19 -17.72
CA GLN A 172 -24.96 -0.94 -17.95
C GLN A 172 -24.17 -0.99 -19.27
N ILE A 173 -23.51 -2.11 -19.56
CA ILE A 173 -22.81 -2.32 -20.81
C ILE A 173 -23.75 -2.30 -22.02
N ALA A 174 -24.95 -2.89 -21.88
CA ALA A 174 -25.96 -2.85 -22.93
C ALA A 174 -26.43 -1.42 -23.23
N GLN A 175 -26.69 -0.62 -22.19
CA GLN A 175 -27.02 0.79 -22.32
C GLN A 175 -25.89 1.59 -22.97
N TRP A 176 -24.67 1.32 -22.62
CA TRP A 176 -23.48 1.92 -23.23
C TRP A 176 -23.39 1.68 -24.71
N LYS A 177 -23.59 0.42 -25.15
CA LYS A 177 -23.60 0.06 -26.56
C LYS A 177 -24.70 0.81 -27.32
N THR A 178 -25.82 1.08 -26.67
CA THR A 178 -26.95 1.80 -27.28
C THR A 178 -26.68 3.30 -27.41
N VAL A 179 -26.07 3.91 -26.36
CA VAL A 179 -25.85 5.37 -26.32
C VAL A 179 -24.62 5.80 -27.14
N TYR A 180 -23.51 5.07 -27.04
CA TYR A 180 -22.25 5.45 -27.70
C TYR A 180 -21.99 4.71 -29.02
N GLY A 181 -22.94 3.89 -29.46
CA GLY A 181 -22.94 3.26 -30.78
C GLY A 181 -21.84 2.23 -31.00
N LYS A 182 -21.62 1.94 -32.30
CA LYS A 182 -20.70 0.88 -32.73
C LYS A 182 -19.23 1.08 -32.36
N GLY A 183 -18.83 2.29 -31.96
CA GLY A 183 -17.44 2.62 -31.61
C GLY A 183 -16.92 1.90 -30.36
N LEU A 184 -17.81 1.51 -29.44
CA LEU A 184 -17.46 0.74 -28.23
C LEU A 184 -17.67 -0.78 -28.41
N GLN A 185 -18.30 -1.19 -29.50
CA GLN A 185 -18.48 -2.61 -29.80
C GLN A 185 -17.13 -3.25 -30.09
N GLY A 186 -16.72 -4.20 -29.26
CA GLY A 186 -15.45 -4.92 -29.39
C GLY A 186 -14.32 -4.41 -28.48
N LEU A 187 -14.56 -3.37 -27.70
CA LEU A 187 -13.62 -2.89 -26.68
C LEU A 187 -13.86 -3.52 -25.30
N LEU A 188 -15.08 -3.97 -25.05
CA LEU A 188 -15.52 -4.60 -23.80
C LEU A 188 -15.73 -6.11 -23.97
#